data_ff11f59e789b072d9a37f9a4774031f3
#
_entry.id   ff11f59e789b072d9a37f9a4774031f3
#
_cell.length_a   1.000
_cell.length_b   1.000
_cell.length_c   1.000
_cell.angle_alpha   90.00
_cell.angle_beta   90.00
_cell.angle_gamma   90.00
#
_symmetry.space_group_name_H-M   'P 1'
#
loop_
_entity.id
_entity.type
_entity.pdbx_description
1 polymer ?
#
loop_
_entity_poly.entity_id
_entity_poly.type
_entity_poly.pdbx_seq_one_letter_code
_entity_poly.pdbx_strand_id
1 'polypeptide(L)'
;MKKFVVLICMLLLGTSSVKAADVNLSLCEYSDEYIAWLNLSSEEKANTIMPSMCKQESESGLVGSRNSYSMEKFTLQDSYILGVRNQGASDDCWAFSTLAAIESNLLKNNISTDYLSVAHLELMTQKSLYTPSYITFNRNFNSGGKLEYTGAYVLNYWGPIKESELPFATITNLMNQTTTINQIDIINKKASVDVDDIFYLNNSTGACSDTSIETIKQYLVNHGALAASIYFDMNNTNYLKGAYYYYNGSNIPNHAVTIVGWDDTVELTSFATNATRKGAWIVKNSYGTSVGDNGYFYVSYDDINICTNIVGFYNADLDVSDEVYYYDDLGTNVTLTSKSDTSYIANTFTKKNSSTEKIDKITFATGKEGINYTVYYASNASLKNYEEIARGTTSHAGFMSVVPSKDIYVTDKYSVIVKFETNGEKEIVIPVAMKGASASSPYRNFEVTSGVSFMSTDGKSWLDVGDKLKVQASIRVYTSIEKSETTPEVDDTSKVNNDATVNLTNPNNDIEGVVLGDTVTPTDTGVDVENPQTGMISGVSIILALLLIGAIIYFKKKNKIFKI
;
A
#
# COMPACT_ATOMS: atom_id res chain seq x y z
N MET A 1 35.03 3.44 1.29
CA MET A 1 34.64 2.55 2.40
C MET A 1 33.13 2.31 2.46
N LYS A 2 32.25 3.32 2.27
CA LYS A 2 30.79 3.11 2.24
C LYS A 2 30.29 2.15 1.14
N LYS A 3 30.88 2.20 -0.07
CA LYS A 3 30.54 1.26 -1.18
C LYS A 3 30.92 -0.20 -0.88
N PHE A 4 31.90 -0.45 -0.03
CA PHE A 4 32.33 -1.81 0.32
C PHE A 4 31.43 -2.47 1.37
N VAL A 5 30.84 -1.68 2.27
CA VAL A 5 29.93 -2.19 3.29
C VAL A 5 28.56 -2.54 2.68
N VAL A 6 28.07 -1.74 1.71
CA VAL A 6 26.86 -2.05 0.97
C VAL A 6 27.01 -3.31 0.12
N LEU A 7 28.18 -3.50 -0.51
CA LEU A 7 28.48 -4.70 -1.30
C LEU A 7 28.57 -5.97 -0.41
N ILE A 8 29.09 -5.86 0.82
CA ILE A 8 29.15 -7.00 1.76
C ILE A 8 27.74 -7.37 2.27
N CYS A 9 26.87 -6.39 2.53
CA CYS A 9 25.47 -6.69 2.87
C CYS A 9 24.70 -7.29 1.68
N MET A 10 24.97 -6.85 0.44
CA MET A 10 24.40 -7.45 -0.77
C MET A 10 24.91 -8.88 -1.02
N LEU A 11 26.19 -9.15 -0.78
CA LEU A 11 26.75 -10.50 -0.89
C LEU A 11 26.21 -11.46 0.17
N LEU A 12 25.79 -10.98 1.34
CA LEU A 12 25.18 -11.80 2.38
C LEU A 12 23.68 -12.03 2.16
N LEU A 13 23.00 -11.15 1.42
CA LEU A 13 21.59 -11.31 1.08
C LEU A 13 21.38 -11.99 -0.29
N GLY A 14 22.37 -11.93 -1.18
CA GLY A 14 22.27 -12.41 -2.57
C GLY A 14 22.51 -13.90 -2.79
N THR A 15 22.78 -14.71 -1.76
CA THR A 15 23.11 -16.14 -1.95
C THR A 15 22.51 -17.10 -0.92
N SER A 16 21.49 -16.70 -0.16
CA SER A 16 20.80 -17.65 0.71
C SER A 16 19.81 -18.49 -0.10
N SER A 17 20.31 -19.44 -0.90
CA SER A 17 19.48 -20.55 -1.35
C SER A 17 19.31 -21.51 -0.17
N VAL A 18 18.14 -21.57 0.41
CA VAL A 18 17.79 -22.53 1.45
C VAL A 18 17.20 -23.76 0.77
N LYS A 19 17.93 -24.88 0.80
CA LYS A 19 17.33 -26.19 0.49
C LYS A 19 16.61 -26.69 1.73
N ALA A 20 15.31 -26.55 1.75
CA ALA A 20 14.46 -27.31 2.64
C ALA A 20 13.58 -28.20 1.76
N ALA A 21 13.77 -29.50 1.80
CA ALA A 21 12.99 -30.53 1.12
C ALA A 21 12.54 -30.10 -0.31
N ASP A 22 13.48 -29.97 -1.24
CA ASP A 22 13.27 -29.68 -2.67
C ASP A 22 12.63 -28.33 -3.08
N VAL A 23 12.44 -27.40 -2.16
CA VAL A 23 11.95 -26.05 -2.49
C VAL A 23 13.14 -25.15 -2.83
N ASN A 24 13.35 -24.85 -4.10
CA ASN A 24 14.39 -23.94 -4.55
C ASN A 24 13.81 -22.51 -4.62
N LEU A 25 13.95 -21.76 -3.53
CA LEU A 25 13.46 -20.39 -3.38
C LEU A 25 14.63 -19.40 -3.43
N SER A 26 14.46 -18.31 -4.11
CA SER A 26 15.38 -17.16 -4.09
C SER A 26 14.63 -15.87 -3.80
N LEU A 27 15.24 -14.98 -3.01
CA LEU A 27 14.80 -13.59 -2.91
C LEU A 27 15.13 -12.85 -4.20
N CYS A 28 14.33 -11.84 -4.54
CA CYS A 28 14.59 -11.00 -5.70
C CYS A 28 15.93 -10.27 -5.61
N GLU A 29 16.53 -9.98 -6.75
CA GLU A 29 17.59 -8.99 -6.85
C GLU A 29 17.02 -7.58 -6.68
N TYR A 30 17.73 -6.72 -5.98
CA TYR A 30 17.32 -5.32 -5.86
C TYR A 30 17.43 -4.61 -7.21
N SER A 31 16.44 -3.75 -7.52
CA SER A 31 16.49 -2.91 -8.71
C SER A 31 17.65 -1.91 -8.65
N ASP A 32 18.18 -1.54 -9.81
CA ASP A 32 19.29 -0.58 -9.88
C ASP A 32 18.84 0.80 -9.36
N GLU A 33 17.57 1.16 -9.57
CA GLU A 33 16.92 2.36 -9.07
C GLU A 33 16.83 2.34 -7.54
N TYR A 34 16.46 1.22 -6.94
CA TYR A 34 16.43 1.08 -5.49
C TYR A 34 17.84 1.16 -4.90
N ILE A 35 18.85 0.57 -5.56
CA ILE A 35 20.25 0.69 -5.17
C ILE A 35 20.71 2.15 -5.26
N ALA A 36 20.35 2.86 -6.33
CA ALA A 36 20.64 4.28 -6.49
C ALA A 36 19.99 5.10 -5.37
N TRP A 37 18.72 4.85 -5.10
CA TRP A 37 17.97 5.50 -4.02
C TRP A 37 18.60 5.25 -2.63
N LEU A 38 19.07 4.03 -2.35
CA LEU A 38 19.76 3.72 -1.09
C LEU A 38 21.04 4.57 -0.87
N ASN A 39 21.65 5.08 -1.93
CA ASN A 39 22.85 5.90 -1.89
C ASN A 39 22.57 7.41 -1.78
N LEU A 40 21.32 7.85 -1.89
CA LEU A 40 20.93 9.25 -1.71
C LEU A 40 21.13 9.71 -0.26
N SER A 41 21.36 11.00 -0.07
CA SER A 41 21.33 11.65 1.24
C SER A 41 19.93 11.59 1.86
N SER A 42 19.80 11.88 3.15
CA SER A 42 18.49 11.92 3.82
C SER A 42 17.57 13.00 3.24
N GLU A 43 18.13 14.11 2.79
CA GLU A 43 17.42 15.22 2.15
C GLU A 43 16.93 14.82 0.75
N GLU A 44 17.77 14.20 -0.06
CA GLU A 44 17.40 13.71 -1.37
C GLU A 44 16.34 12.60 -1.29
N LYS A 45 16.43 11.69 -0.31
CA LYS A 45 15.42 10.66 -0.07
C LYS A 45 14.06 11.22 0.34
N ALA A 46 14.05 12.33 1.10
CA ALA A 46 12.80 12.99 1.47
C ALA A 46 12.07 13.58 0.26
N ASN A 47 12.82 13.96 -0.79
CA ASN A 47 12.31 14.59 -2.00
C ASN A 47 12.20 13.62 -3.20
N THR A 48 12.30 12.31 -2.97
CA THR A 48 12.25 11.30 -4.04
C THR A 48 11.37 10.13 -3.64
N ILE A 49 10.57 9.64 -4.60
CA ILE A 49 9.78 8.43 -4.40
C ILE A 49 10.74 7.23 -4.37
N MET A 50 10.63 6.39 -3.35
CA MET A 50 11.44 5.18 -3.26
C MET A 50 11.04 4.21 -4.38
N PRO A 51 11.95 3.76 -5.26
CA PRO A 51 11.64 2.82 -6.33
C PRO A 51 11.26 1.44 -5.80
N SER A 52 10.74 0.57 -6.68
CA SER A 52 10.54 -0.84 -6.35
C SER A 52 11.84 -1.48 -5.87
N MET A 53 11.77 -2.27 -4.79
CA MET A 53 12.95 -2.93 -4.23
C MET A 53 13.49 -4.04 -5.13
N CYS A 54 12.62 -4.71 -5.88
CA CYS A 54 13.00 -5.85 -6.71
C CYS A 54 13.14 -5.47 -8.17
N LYS A 55 14.11 -6.07 -8.87
CA LYS A 55 14.12 -6.10 -10.33
C LYS A 55 12.90 -6.85 -10.80
N GLN A 56 12.16 -6.26 -11.71
CA GLN A 56 11.03 -6.91 -12.36
C GLN A 56 11.48 -7.44 -13.72
N GLU A 57 11.34 -8.73 -13.93
CA GLU A 57 11.83 -9.40 -15.15
C GLU A 57 10.83 -9.40 -16.30
N SER A 58 9.58 -8.91 -16.11
CA SER A 58 8.60 -8.91 -17.19
C SER A 58 7.53 -7.84 -17.03
N GLU A 59 7.11 -7.27 -18.14
CA GLU A 59 5.87 -6.50 -18.23
C GLU A 59 4.70 -7.44 -17.89
N SER A 60 3.98 -7.15 -16.81
CA SER A 60 2.69 -7.78 -16.57
C SER A 60 1.65 -7.02 -17.37
N GLY A 61 1.14 -7.63 -18.42
CA GLY A 61 0.01 -7.11 -19.18
C GLY A 61 -1.30 -7.73 -18.68
N LEU A 62 -2.43 -7.09 -18.91
CA LEU A 62 -3.74 -7.68 -18.66
C LEU A 62 -4.05 -8.73 -19.75
N VAL A 63 -4.36 -9.98 -19.35
CA VAL A 63 -4.91 -10.98 -20.27
C VAL A 63 -6.40 -10.70 -20.49
N GLY A 64 -6.70 -9.62 -21.22
CA GLY A 64 -8.01 -9.42 -21.80
C GLY A 64 -7.92 -9.55 -23.31
N SER A 65 -9.00 -9.95 -23.97
CA SER A 65 -9.09 -9.86 -25.43
C SER A 65 -8.58 -8.48 -25.87
N ARG A 66 -7.45 -8.45 -26.57
CA ARG A 66 -6.82 -7.20 -27.07
C ARG A 66 -7.74 -6.59 -28.12
N ASN A 67 -8.75 -5.88 -27.67
CA ASN A 67 -9.49 -4.96 -28.50
C ASN A 67 -8.69 -3.65 -28.49
N SER A 68 -7.96 -3.39 -29.56
CA SER A 68 -7.37 -2.06 -29.78
C SER A 68 -8.50 -1.03 -29.67
N TYR A 69 -8.44 -0.14 -28.69
CA TYR A 69 -9.40 0.94 -28.58
C TYR A 69 -9.22 1.85 -29.78
N SER A 70 -10.25 1.91 -30.64
CA SER A 70 -10.28 2.79 -31.83
C SER A 70 -10.48 4.28 -31.47
N MET A 71 -10.63 4.61 -30.19
CA MET A 71 -10.79 5.98 -29.73
C MET A 71 -9.45 6.69 -29.71
N GLU A 72 -9.30 7.72 -30.52
CA GLU A 72 -8.10 8.58 -30.53
C GLU A 72 -7.96 9.40 -29.23
N LYS A 73 -9.08 9.65 -28.54
CA LYS A 73 -9.10 10.42 -27.29
C LYS A 73 -10.15 9.87 -26.32
N PHE A 74 -9.79 9.84 -25.04
CA PHE A 74 -10.66 9.45 -23.93
C PHE A 74 -10.31 10.25 -22.68
N THR A 75 -11.32 10.60 -21.87
CA THR A 75 -11.12 11.22 -20.56
C THR A 75 -12.22 10.81 -19.58
N LEU A 76 -11.85 10.70 -18.32
CA LEU A 76 -12.75 10.48 -17.19
C LEU A 76 -13.28 11.78 -16.57
N GLN A 77 -12.78 12.95 -17.00
CA GLN A 77 -12.96 14.25 -16.34
C GLN A 77 -14.41 14.61 -16.03
N ASP A 78 -15.34 14.34 -16.94
CA ASP A 78 -16.71 14.84 -16.83
C ASP A 78 -17.64 14.01 -15.92
N SER A 79 -17.30 12.74 -15.64
CA SER A 79 -18.22 11.82 -14.99
C SER A 79 -17.60 10.94 -13.91
N TYR A 80 -16.30 10.65 -14.03
CA TYR A 80 -15.65 9.61 -13.21
C TYR A 80 -14.40 10.11 -12.48
N ILE A 81 -14.27 11.42 -12.33
CA ILE A 81 -13.17 12.03 -11.57
C ILE A 81 -13.67 13.23 -10.79
N LEU A 82 -13.31 13.34 -9.53
CA LEU A 82 -13.60 14.53 -8.73
C LEU A 82 -12.67 15.68 -9.09
N GLY A 83 -13.04 16.89 -8.71
CA GLY A 83 -12.30 18.11 -9.03
C GLY A 83 -10.83 18.10 -8.62
N VAL A 84 -10.05 19.01 -9.20
CA VAL A 84 -8.62 19.16 -8.87
C VAL A 84 -8.47 19.79 -7.49
N ARG A 85 -7.63 19.18 -6.64
CA ARG A 85 -7.28 19.66 -5.30
C ARG A 85 -5.90 20.33 -5.31
N ASN A 86 -5.56 21.02 -4.21
CA ASN A 86 -4.27 21.67 -4.05
C ASN A 86 -3.57 21.17 -2.78
N GLN A 87 -2.44 20.48 -2.95
CA GLN A 87 -1.59 20.00 -1.85
C GLN A 87 -0.80 21.11 -1.17
N GLY A 88 -0.75 22.33 -1.76
CA GLY A 88 0.04 23.42 -1.22
C GLY A 88 1.53 23.08 -1.13
N ALA A 89 2.11 23.29 0.05
CA ALA A 89 3.52 23.01 0.33
C ALA A 89 3.76 21.60 0.93
N SER A 90 2.75 20.73 0.96
CA SER A 90 2.91 19.38 1.48
C SER A 90 3.52 18.44 0.43
N ASP A 91 4.16 17.37 0.90
CA ASP A 91 4.73 16.31 0.07
C ASP A 91 3.77 15.13 -0.14
N ASP A 92 2.44 15.42 -0.20
CA ASP A 92 1.38 14.42 -0.22
C ASP A 92 0.87 14.04 -1.62
N CYS A 93 1.58 14.39 -2.69
CA CYS A 93 1.19 14.09 -4.07
C CYS A 93 0.79 12.61 -4.28
N TRP A 94 1.52 11.69 -3.66
CA TRP A 94 1.27 10.26 -3.69
C TRP A 94 -0.10 9.89 -3.11
N ALA A 95 -0.51 10.52 -2.00
CA ALA A 95 -1.79 10.29 -1.35
C ALA A 95 -2.94 10.92 -2.17
N PHE A 96 -2.75 12.14 -2.71
CA PHE A 96 -3.71 12.75 -3.62
C PHE A 96 -3.96 11.90 -4.86
N SER A 97 -2.88 11.37 -5.45
CA SER A 97 -2.96 10.56 -6.67
C SER A 97 -3.69 9.24 -6.44
N THR A 98 -3.31 8.50 -5.39
CA THR A 98 -3.88 7.17 -5.12
C THR A 98 -5.34 7.25 -4.65
N LEU A 99 -5.69 8.21 -3.79
CA LEU A 99 -7.07 8.41 -3.38
C LEU A 99 -7.96 8.84 -4.54
N ALA A 100 -7.46 9.71 -5.44
CA ALA A 100 -8.21 10.07 -6.65
C ALA A 100 -8.46 8.87 -7.57
N ALA A 101 -7.56 7.88 -7.61
CA ALA A 101 -7.78 6.65 -8.35
C ALA A 101 -8.88 5.78 -7.70
N ILE A 102 -8.92 5.68 -6.36
CA ILE A 102 -9.99 4.97 -5.63
C ILE A 102 -11.34 5.69 -5.81
N GLU A 103 -11.37 7.02 -5.65
CA GLU A 103 -12.55 7.85 -5.90
C GLU A 103 -13.11 7.62 -7.31
N SER A 104 -12.23 7.56 -8.31
CA SER A 104 -12.60 7.28 -9.70
C SER A 104 -13.17 5.88 -9.88
N ASN A 105 -12.62 4.88 -9.22
CA ASN A 105 -13.13 3.50 -9.28
C ASN A 105 -14.52 3.38 -8.65
N LEU A 106 -14.77 4.03 -7.49
CA LEU A 106 -16.10 4.13 -6.90
C LEU A 106 -17.11 4.72 -7.89
N LEU A 107 -16.77 5.85 -8.52
CA LEU A 107 -17.64 6.49 -9.51
C LEU A 107 -17.89 5.60 -10.74
N LYS A 108 -16.89 4.83 -11.20
CA LYS A 108 -17.04 3.85 -12.28
C LYS A 108 -17.98 2.70 -11.89
N ASN A 109 -17.99 2.33 -10.62
CA ASN A 109 -18.91 1.32 -10.06
C ASN A 109 -20.30 1.91 -9.76
N ASN A 110 -20.58 3.15 -10.19
CA ASN A 110 -21.83 3.89 -9.92
C ASN A 110 -22.07 4.18 -8.43
N ILE A 111 -21.01 4.25 -7.65
CA ILE A 111 -21.06 4.60 -6.24
C ILE A 111 -20.68 6.08 -6.11
N SER A 112 -21.62 6.90 -5.67
CA SER A 112 -21.35 8.31 -5.39
C SER A 112 -20.41 8.45 -4.20
N THR A 113 -19.41 9.26 -4.34
CA THR A 113 -18.42 9.52 -3.28
C THR A 113 -18.07 10.99 -3.20
N ASP A 114 -17.72 11.43 -1.99
CA ASP A 114 -17.00 12.68 -1.76
C ASP A 114 -15.49 12.41 -1.80
N TYR A 115 -14.67 13.46 -1.62
CA TYR A 115 -13.23 13.28 -1.48
C TYR A 115 -12.89 12.39 -0.29
N LEU A 116 -11.90 11.53 -0.49
CA LEU A 116 -11.27 10.74 0.55
C LEU A 116 -10.18 11.56 1.26
N SER A 117 -9.95 11.28 2.54
CA SER A 117 -9.06 12.05 3.39
C SER A 117 -7.59 11.77 3.12
N VAL A 118 -6.92 12.70 2.45
CA VAL A 118 -5.46 12.70 2.29
C VAL A 118 -4.78 12.83 3.65
N ALA A 119 -5.33 13.66 4.54
CA ALA A 119 -4.77 13.85 5.88
C ALA A 119 -4.74 12.55 6.68
N HIS A 120 -5.78 11.73 6.58
CA HIS A 120 -5.81 10.44 7.28
C HIS A 120 -4.77 9.47 6.73
N LEU A 121 -4.66 9.33 5.40
CA LEU A 121 -3.67 8.46 4.77
C LEU A 121 -2.23 8.90 5.12
N GLU A 122 -1.93 10.21 5.07
CA GLU A 122 -0.64 10.76 5.49
C GLU A 122 -0.31 10.40 6.94
N LEU A 123 -1.25 10.65 7.85
CA LEU A 123 -1.04 10.46 9.29
C LEU A 123 -0.97 8.98 9.67
N MET A 124 -1.80 8.10 9.09
CA MET A 124 -1.82 6.67 9.40
C MET A 124 -0.56 5.93 8.97
N THR A 125 0.17 6.46 8.00
CA THR A 125 1.35 5.79 7.42
C THR A 125 2.69 6.30 7.95
N GLN A 126 2.72 7.22 8.91
CA GLN A 126 3.96 7.80 9.44
C GLN A 126 4.44 7.09 10.72
N LYS A 127 5.74 7.17 10.98
CA LYS A 127 6.41 6.47 12.09
C LYS A 127 6.00 6.94 13.50
N SER A 128 5.41 8.13 13.65
CA SER A 128 4.97 8.63 14.96
C SER A 128 3.82 7.81 15.55
N LEU A 129 3.06 7.06 14.71
CA LEU A 129 2.03 6.14 15.16
C LEU A 129 2.57 4.73 15.48
N TYR A 130 3.86 4.47 15.22
CA TYR A 130 4.44 3.17 15.51
C TYR A 130 4.41 2.85 17.01
N THR A 131 3.80 1.71 17.34
CA THR A 131 3.84 1.09 18.67
C THR A 131 4.01 -0.42 18.50
N PRO A 132 4.32 -1.19 19.56
CA PRO A 132 4.34 -2.66 19.45
C PRO A 132 3.01 -3.28 19.02
N SER A 133 1.90 -2.59 19.22
CA SER A 133 0.55 -3.02 18.82
C SER A 133 0.06 -2.39 17.52
N TYR A 134 0.79 -1.43 16.96
CA TYR A 134 0.44 -0.78 15.70
C TYR A 134 1.69 -0.58 14.84
N ILE A 135 1.83 -1.40 13.81
CA ILE A 135 2.95 -1.35 12.87
C ILE A 135 2.63 -0.36 11.77
N THR A 136 3.55 0.56 11.52
CA THR A 136 3.43 1.57 10.45
C THR A 136 4.77 1.81 9.76
N PHE A 137 4.77 2.53 8.62
CA PHE A 137 5.97 2.81 7.86
C PHE A 137 6.95 3.70 8.64
N ASN A 138 8.24 3.46 8.45
CA ASN A 138 9.30 4.27 9.05
C ASN A 138 9.56 5.54 8.22
N ARG A 139 8.54 6.37 8.07
CA ARG A 139 8.60 7.67 7.37
C ARG A 139 8.21 8.80 8.30
N ASN A 140 8.77 9.98 8.07
CA ASN A 140 8.39 11.17 8.82
C ASN A 140 7.08 11.75 8.26
N PHE A 141 6.41 12.55 9.09
CA PHE A 141 5.34 13.43 8.63
C PHE A 141 5.85 14.35 7.50
N ASN A 142 5.04 14.52 6.47
CA ASN A 142 5.32 15.38 5.33
C ASN A 142 6.70 15.13 4.68
N SER A 143 7.06 13.87 4.48
CA SER A 143 8.36 13.48 3.88
C SER A 143 8.19 12.71 2.56
N GLY A 144 7.07 12.93 1.87
CA GLY A 144 6.68 12.15 0.70
C GLY A 144 6.27 10.72 1.06
N GLY A 145 5.87 9.95 0.07
CA GLY A 145 5.44 8.56 0.22
C GLY A 145 5.52 7.79 -1.09
N LYS A 146 5.08 6.54 -1.04
CA LYS A 146 4.98 5.65 -2.20
C LYS A 146 3.51 5.36 -2.50
N LEU A 147 3.20 5.13 -3.76
CA LEU A 147 1.86 4.73 -4.17
C LEU A 147 1.41 3.44 -3.44
N GLU A 148 2.34 2.51 -3.21
CA GLU A 148 2.10 1.22 -2.56
C GLU A 148 1.75 1.33 -1.07
N TYR A 149 2.02 2.47 -0.40
CA TYR A 149 1.59 2.65 1.00
C TYR A 149 0.06 2.69 1.11
N THR A 150 -0.60 3.19 0.07
CA THR A 150 -2.07 3.15 0.00
C THR A 150 -2.58 1.71 -0.07
N GLY A 151 -1.82 0.78 -0.66
CA GLY A 151 -2.18 -0.64 -0.68
C GLY A 151 -2.32 -1.22 0.74
N ALA A 152 -1.31 -1.03 1.61
CA ALA A 152 -1.41 -1.45 3.00
C ALA A 152 -2.55 -0.71 3.74
N TYR A 153 -2.71 0.59 3.48
CA TYR A 153 -3.74 1.41 4.11
C TYR A 153 -5.16 0.92 3.82
N VAL A 154 -5.47 0.56 2.57
CA VAL A 154 -6.82 0.08 2.20
C VAL A 154 -7.01 -1.39 2.58
N LEU A 155 -6.04 -2.26 2.29
CA LEU A 155 -6.18 -3.70 2.53
C LEU A 155 -6.18 -4.08 4.02
N ASN A 156 -5.61 -3.27 4.89
CA ASN A 156 -5.64 -3.49 6.34
C ASN A 156 -6.82 -2.78 7.02
N TYR A 157 -7.70 -2.14 6.26
CA TYR A 157 -8.79 -1.32 6.78
C TYR A 157 -8.33 -0.20 7.72
N TRP A 158 -7.10 0.32 7.51
CA TRP A 158 -6.67 1.53 8.19
C TRP A 158 -7.47 2.77 7.73
N GLY A 159 -8.03 2.72 6.54
CA GLY A 159 -8.92 3.61 5.82
C GLY A 159 -9.24 3.01 4.46
N PRO A 160 -9.76 3.81 3.52
CA PRO A 160 -9.96 5.26 3.52
C PRO A 160 -11.15 5.72 4.37
N ILE A 161 -11.05 6.97 4.82
CA ILE A 161 -12.18 7.70 5.43
C ILE A 161 -12.53 8.92 4.56
N LYS A 162 -13.71 9.53 4.81
CA LYS A 162 -14.12 10.72 4.07
C LYS A 162 -13.29 11.95 4.45
N GLU A 163 -13.08 12.86 3.52
CA GLU A 163 -12.40 14.15 3.74
C GLU A 163 -13.10 14.97 4.85
N SER A 164 -14.43 14.89 4.96
CA SER A 164 -15.21 15.58 6.01
C SER A 164 -14.89 15.11 7.44
N GLU A 165 -14.36 13.88 7.60
CA GLU A 165 -14.01 13.34 8.91
C GLU A 165 -12.61 13.77 9.39
N LEU A 166 -11.70 14.03 8.46
CA LEU A 166 -10.38 14.59 8.73
C LEU A 166 -9.92 15.41 7.53
N PRO A 167 -10.25 16.72 7.49
CA PRO A 167 -9.96 17.57 6.35
C PRO A 167 -8.48 17.80 6.09
N PHE A 168 -8.08 17.96 4.84
CA PHE A 168 -6.68 18.22 4.43
C PHE A 168 -6.09 19.50 5.06
N ALA A 169 -6.94 20.48 5.41
CA ALA A 169 -6.52 21.65 6.18
C ALA A 169 -5.79 21.28 7.49
N THR A 170 -6.03 20.07 8.03
CA THR A 170 -5.32 19.54 9.20
C THR A 170 -3.82 19.41 8.93
N ILE A 171 -3.41 18.95 7.76
CA ILE A 171 -1.98 18.84 7.36
C ILE A 171 -1.34 20.22 7.34
N THR A 172 -1.99 21.20 6.70
CA THR A 172 -1.52 22.59 6.66
C THR A 172 -1.36 23.17 8.07
N ASN A 173 -2.33 22.92 8.95
CA ASN A 173 -2.29 23.38 10.33
C ASN A 173 -1.17 22.71 11.14
N LEU A 174 -0.92 21.42 10.93
CA LEU A 174 0.20 20.70 11.56
C LEU A 174 1.56 21.22 11.07
N MET A 175 1.71 21.45 9.75
CA MET A 175 2.93 22.04 9.18
C MET A 175 3.24 23.42 9.76
N ASN A 176 2.20 24.23 9.97
CA ASN A 176 2.29 25.56 10.56
C ASN A 176 2.34 25.54 12.10
N GLN A 177 2.32 24.38 12.74
CA GLN A 177 2.32 24.19 14.19
C GLN A 177 1.15 24.92 14.90
N THR A 178 0.02 25.09 14.21
CA THR A 178 -1.19 25.75 14.74
C THR A 178 -2.16 24.78 15.40
N THR A 179 -1.90 23.48 15.29
CA THR A 179 -2.72 22.42 15.92
C THR A 179 -1.84 21.24 16.34
N THR A 180 -2.41 20.40 17.19
CA THR A 180 -1.89 19.07 17.53
C THR A 180 -2.98 18.04 17.33
N ILE A 181 -2.64 16.80 17.07
CA ILE A 181 -3.58 15.71 16.89
C ILE A 181 -3.31 14.62 17.91
N ASN A 182 -4.38 14.11 18.52
CA ASN A 182 -4.31 12.91 19.31
C ASN A 182 -4.20 11.69 18.38
N GLN A 183 -3.15 10.91 18.53
CA GLN A 183 -2.89 9.72 17.72
C GLN A 183 -4.02 8.69 17.82
N ILE A 184 -4.63 8.55 19.01
CA ILE A 184 -5.73 7.60 19.23
C ILE A 184 -6.95 7.96 18.37
N ASP A 185 -7.24 9.24 18.18
CA ASP A 185 -8.38 9.70 17.37
C ASP A 185 -8.18 9.39 15.88
N ILE A 186 -6.92 9.30 15.44
CA ILE A 186 -6.58 8.90 14.06
C ILE A 186 -6.72 7.37 13.91
N ILE A 187 -6.10 6.59 14.78
CA ILE A 187 -6.08 5.12 14.72
C ILE A 187 -7.48 4.52 14.85
N ASN A 188 -8.36 5.14 15.62
CA ASN A 188 -9.70 4.61 15.88
C ASN A 188 -10.73 4.93 14.79
N LYS A 189 -10.37 5.70 13.77
CA LYS A 189 -11.27 5.92 12.63
C LYS A 189 -11.38 4.62 11.81
N LYS A 190 -12.61 4.29 11.45
CA LYS A 190 -12.90 3.08 10.67
C LYS A 190 -12.87 3.38 9.17
N ALA A 191 -12.34 2.45 8.40
CA ALA A 191 -12.47 2.50 6.94
C ALA A 191 -13.93 2.63 6.52
N SER A 192 -14.19 3.43 5.52
CA SER A 192 -15.50 3.64 4.91
C SER A 192 -15.57 3.19 3.45
N VAL A 193 -14.47 2.65 2.94
CA VAL A 193 -14.35 2.12 1.58
C VAL A 193 -13.58 0.80 1.66
N ASP A 194 -14.11 -0.21 1.01
CA ASP A 194 -13.43 -1.46 0.72
C ASP A 194 -12.81 -1.40 -0.69
N VAL A 195 -11.74 -2.15 -0.91
CA VAL A 195 -11.10 -2.34 -2.21
C VAL A 195 -10.74 -3.80 -2.37
N ASP A 196 -11.25 -4.45 -3.42
CA ASP A 196 -10.97 -5.87 -3.64
C ASP A 196 -9.55 -6.10 -4.11
N ASP A 197 -9.18 -5.50 -5.26
CA ASP A 197 -7.93 -5.79 -5.92
C ASP A 197 -7.08 -4.53 -6.09
N ILE A 198 -5.75 -4.73 -6.08
CA ILE A 198 -4.79 -3.68 -6.41
C ILE A 198 -3.91 -4.14 -7.56
N PHE A 199 -3.94 -3.38 -8.62
CA PHE A 199 -3.13 -3.58 -9.81
C PHE A 199 -1.82 -2.82 -9.71
N TYR A 200 -0.70 -3.49 -10.02
CA TYR A 200 0.60 -2.87 -10.19
C TYR A 200 1.10 -3.08 -11.61
N LEU A 201 1.41 -1.99 -12.30
CA LEU A 201 2.20 -2.02 -13.52
C LEU A 201 3.53 -1.34 -13.23
N ASN A 202 4.59 -2.12 -13.29
CA ASN A 202 5.95 -1.63 -13.10
C ASN A 202 6.76 -1.97 -14.35
N ASN A 203 7.24 -0.96 -15.07
CA ASN A 203 8.08 -1.13 -16.23
C ASN A 203 9.51 -0.71 -15.90
N SER A 204 10.44 -1.65 -15.90
CA SER A 204 11.85 -1.38 -15.61
C SER A 204 12.59 -0.68 -16.75
N THR A 205 12.00 -0.57 -17.93
CA THR A 205 12.66 -0.04 -19.13
C THR A 205 12.42 1.45 -19.40
N GLY A 206 11.69 2.15 -18.53
CA GLY A 206 11.45 3.58 -18.66
C GLY A 206 10.15 3.91 -19.40
N ALA A 207 10.22 4.40 -20.64
CA ALA A 207 9.05 4.81 -21.41
C ALA A 207 8.01 3.68 -21.58
N CYS A 208 6.75 4.05 -21.77
CA CYS A 208 5.67 3.10 -21.97
C CYS A 208 5.90 2.24 -23.23
N SER A 209 5.82 0.93 -23.11
CA SER A 209 5.68 0.04 -24.28
C SER A 209 4.29 0.15 -24.90
N ASP A 210 4.11 -0.32 -26.12
CA ASP A 210 2.79 -0.38 -26.76
C ASP A 210 1.84 -1.27 -25.95
N THR A 211 2.34 -2.36 -25.36
CA THR A 211 1.57 -3.24 -24.47
C THR A 211 1.13 -2.48 -23.21
N SER A 212 2.03 -1.73 -22.57
CA SER A 212 1.70 -0.94 -21.38
C SER A 212 0.66 0.15 -21.70
N ILE A 213 0.79 0.82 -22.86
CA ILE A 213 -0.18 1.83 -23.31
C ILE A 213 -1.57 1.20 -23.44
N GLU A 214 -1.65 0.07 -24.12
CA GLU A 214 -2.93 -0.62 -24.30
C GLU A 214 -3.54 -1.07 -22.96
N THR A 215 -2.73 -1.65 -22.07
CA THR A 215 -3.14 -2.06 -20.72
C THR A 215 -3.71 -0.87 -19.93
N ILE A 216 -3.02 0.28 -19.94
CA ILE A 216 -3.47 1.49 -19.24
C ILE A 216 -4.78 2.01 -19.85
N LYS A 217 -4.90 2.05 -21.17
CA LYS A 217 -6.13 2.47 -21.85
C LYS A 217 -7.32 1.56 -21.49
N GLN A 218 -7.11 0.25 -21.48
CA GLN A 218 -8.14 -0.71 -21.07
C GLN A 218 -8.57 -0.50 -19.64
N TYR A 219 -7.60 -0.30 -18.73
CA TYR A 219 -7.89 -0.02 -17.33
C TYR A 219 -8.73 1.24 -17.17
N LEU A 220 -8.33 2.36 -17.80
CA LEU A 220 -9.03 3.64 -17.72
C LEU A 220 -10.50 3.53 -18.15
N VAL A 221 -10.75 2.80 -19.25
CA VAL A 221 -12.13 2.60 -19.74
C VAL A 221 -12.97 1.74 -18.80
N ASN A 222 -12.40 0.69 -18.24
CA ASN A 222 -13.15 -0.31 -17.50
C ASN A 222 -13.22 0.00 -16.00
N HIS A 223 -12.15 0.54 -15.40
CA HIS A 223 -12.00 0.60 -13.94
C HIS A 223 -11.80 2.02 -13.39
N GLY A 224 -11.50 3.01 -14.22
CA GLY A 224 -11.28 4.38 -13.78
C GLY A 224 -9.83 4.81 -13.81
N ALA A 225 -9.46 5.80 -12.99
CA ALA A 225 -8.15 6.44 -13.02
C ALA A 225 -7.05 5.57 -12.37
N LEU A 226 -5.81 5.88 -12.75
CA LEU A 226 -4.59 5.23 -12.25
C LEU A 226 -3.67 6.25 -11.59
N ALA A 227 -3.07 5.89 -10.46
CA ALA A 227 -1.98 6.67 -9.88
C ALA A 227 -0.65 6.32 -10.57
N ALA A 228 0.17 7.32 -10.87
CA ALA A 228 1.45 7.13 -11.54
C ALA A 228 2.54 8.04 -10.96
N SER A 229 3.79 7.58 -11.05
CA SER A 229 4.96 8.34 -10.62
C SER A 229 5.66 8.98 -11.81
N ILE A 230 6.07 10.26 -11.68
CA ILE A 230 6.83 11.00 -12.70
C ILE A 230 7.96 11.79 -12.04
N TYR A 231 8.99 12.13 -12.82
CA TYR A 231 9.86 13.25 -12.45
C TYR A 231 9.19 14.53 -12.95
N PHE A 232 8.93 15.49 -12.08
CA PHE A 232 8.23 16.72 -12.42
C PHE A 232 9.00 17.95 -11.97
N ASP A 233 9.32 18.83 -12.92
CA ASP A 233 9.99 20.10 -12.70
C ASP A 233 9.24 21.20 -13.49
N MET A 234 8.36 21.93 -12.79
CA MET A 234 7.53 22.99 -13.36
C MET A 234 8.34 24.17 -13.91
N ASN A 235 9.54 24.39 -13.43
CA ASN A 235 10.36 25.55 -13.79
C ASN A 235 11.27 25.27 -14.98
N ASN A 236 11.35 24.02 -15.43
CA ASN A 236 12.26 23.63 -16.49
C ASN A 236 11.58 23.67 -17.85
N THR A 237 11.85 24.73 -18.59
CA THR A 237 11.30 24.94 -19.94
C THR A 237 11.79 23.92 -20.98
N ASN A 238 12.77 23.09 -20.67
CA ASN A 238 13.17 21.98 -21.54
C ASN A 238 12.22 20.78 -21.42
N TYR A 239 11.43 20.70 -20.35
CA TYR A 239 10.50 19.60 -20.10
C TYR A 239 9.04 20.04 -20.19
N LEU A 240 8.73 21.31 -19.85
CA LEU A 240 7.38 21.85 -19.81
C LEU A 240 7.17 22.96 -20.86
N LYS A 241 6.12 22.82 -21.68
CA LYS A 241 5.65 23.82 -22.65
C LYS A 241 4.14 23.99 -22.54
N GLY A 242 3.71 25.02 -21.83
CA GLY A 242 2.30 25.17 -21.48
C GLY A 242 1.84 24.06 -20.54
N ALA A 243 0.86 23.26 -20.96
CA ALA A 243 0.40 22.08 -20.21
C ALA A 243 1.02 20.75 -20.71
N TYR A 244 1.94 20.78 -21.67
CA TYR A 244 2.57 19.60 -22.26
C TYR A 244 3.90 19.31 -21.60
N TYR A 245 4.06 18.11 -21.05
CA TYR A 245 5.21 17.70 -20.28
C TYR A 245 5.88 16.45 -20.89
N TYR A 246 7.19 16.48 -20.97
CA TYR A 246 8.02 15.35 -21.41
C TYR A 246 9.38 15.37 -20.72
N TYR A 247 9.66 14.33 -19.95
CA TYR A 247 10.96 14.12 -19.31
C TYR A 247 11.69 12.92 -19.92
N ASN A 248 12.93 13.15 -20.38
CA ASN A 248 13.81 12.15 -20.96
C ASN A 248 15.22 12.15 -20.31
N GLY A 249 15.32 12.67 -19.10
CA GLY A 249 16.58 12.72 -18.33
C GLY A 249 16.84 11.43 -17.55
N SER A 250 17.69 11.51 -16.52
CA SER A 250 18.10 10.37 -15.70
C SER A 250 17.66 10.45 -14.24
N ASN A 251 16.83 11.45 -13.88
CA ASN A 251 16.35 11.57 -12.51
C ASN A 251 15.22 10.57 -12.25
N ILE A 252 15.21 10.05 -11.04
CA ILE A 252 14.12 9.20 -10.55
C ILE A 252 12.87 10.04 -10.27
N PRO A 253 11.66 9.45 -10.25
CA PRO A 253 10.42 10.14 -9.94
C PRO A 253 10.48 10.89 -8.61
N ASN A 254 9.92 12.10 -8.61
CA ASN A 254 9.79 12.97 -7.42
C ASN A 254 8.35 13.43 -7.18
N HIS A 255 7.43 13.05 -8.06
CA HIS A 255 6.04 13.51 -8.03
C HIS A 255 5.09 12.39 -8.43
N ALA A 256 3.85 12.45 -7.94
CA ALA A 256 2.79 11.53 -8.31
C ALA A 256 1.60 12.30 -8.91
N VAL A 257 1.02 11.73 -9.96
CA VAL A 257 -0.13 12.26 -10.70
C VAL A 257 -1.17 11.16 -10.92
N THR A 258 -2.38 11.54 -11.28
CA THR A 258 -3.44 10.58 -11.61
C THR A 258 -3.68 10.57 -13.11
N ILE A 259 -3.45 9.45 -13.80
CA ILE A 259 -3.79 9.28 -15.22
C ILE A 259 -5.31 9.16 -15.32
N VAL A 260 -5.94 10.07 -16.07
CA VAL A 260 -7.40 10.16 -16.22
C VAL A 260 -7.87 10.04 -17.66
N GLY A 261 -6.94 9.84 -18.60
CA GLY A 261 -7.27 9.70 -20.01
C GLY A 261 -6.04 9.74 -20.90
N TRP A 262 -6.30 9.82 -22.21
CA TRP A 262 -5.28 9.95 -23.24
C TRP A 262 -5.77 10.76 -24.42
N ASP A 263 -4.83 11.24 -25.24
CA ASP A 263 -5.07 11.90 -26.51
C ASP A 263 -3.97 11.50 -27.50
N ASP A 264 -4.28 10.58 -28.43
CA ASP A 264 -3.34 10.08 -29.45
C ASP A 264 -3.04 11.11 -30.54
N THR A 265 -3.79 12.22 -30.58
CA THR A 265 -3.62 13.27 -31.58
C THR A 265 -2.58 14.32 -31.19
N VAL A 266 -2.05 14.27 -29.96
CA VAL A 266 -1.03 15.22 -29.52
C VAL A 266 0.22 15.08 -30.35
N GLU A 267 0.59 16.18 -31.02
CA GLU A 267 1.72 16.22 -31.92
C GLU A 267 3.06 16.29 -31.18
N LEU A 268 4.12 15.73 -31.78
CA LEU A 268 5.48 15.72 -31.23
C LEU A 268 5.96 17.15 -30.88
N THR A 269 5.60 18.12 -31.71
CA THR A 269 5.97 19.53 -31.54
C THR A 269 5.23 20.26 -30.42
N SER A 270 4.24 19.63 -29.80
CA SER A 270 3.56 20.15 -28.61
C SER A 270 4.47 20.18 -27.40
N PHE A 271 5.42 19.26 -27.31
CA PHE A 271 6.37 19.18 -26.21
C PHE A 271 7.56 20.14 -26.36
N ALA A 272 8.21 20.49 -25.28
CA ALA A 272 9.40 21.36 -25.27
C ALA A 272 10.60 20.69 -25.94
N THR A 273 10.79 19.39 -25.71
CA THR A 273 11.76 18.54 -26.41
C THR A 273 10.98 17.58 -27.32
N ASN A 274 11.51 17.29 -28.50
CA ASN A 274 10.84 16.43 -29.47
C ASN A 274 10.68 15.01 -28.90
N ALA A 275 9.44 14.61 -28.64
CA ALA A 275 9.06 13.23 -28.44
C ALA A 275 9.24 12.45 -29.77
N THR A 276 9.30 11.13 -29.70
CA THR A 276 9.43 10.25 -30.86
C THR A 276 8.10 9.60 -31.26
N ARG A 277 7.16 9.55 -30.32
CA ARG A 277 5.82 8.98 -30.48
C ARG A 277 4.77 10.07 -30.28
N LYS A 278 3.75 10.09 -31.14
CA LYS A 278 2.56 10.92 -30.95
C LYS A 278 1.73 10.42 -29.77
N GLY A 279 0.98 11.34 -29.17
CA GLY A 279 0.05 11.07 -28.10
C GLY A 279 0.59 11.39 -26.73
N ALA A 280 -0.33 11.51 -25.79
CA ALA A 280 -0.06 11.85 -24.41
C ALA A 280 -1.10 11.25 -23.46
N TRP A 281 -0.68 10.99 -22.26
CA TRP A 281 -1.58 10.78 -21.12
C TRP A 281 -2.15 12.11 -20.66
N ILE A 282 -3.45 12.15 -20.38
CA ILE A 282 -4.08 13.25 -19.65
C ILE A 282 -3.95 12.92 -18.16
N VAL A 283 -3.22 13.76 -17.41
CA VAL A 283 -2.99 13.54 -16.00
C VAL A 283 -3.59 14.67 -15.16
N LYS A 284 -4.26 14.31 -14.06
CA LYS A 284 -4.75 15.21 -13.02
C LYS A 284 -3.61 15.43 -12.03
N ASN A 285 -3.25 16.69 -11.80
CA ASN A 285 -2.26 17.11 -10.82
C ASN A 285 -2.93 17.53 -9.49
N SER A 286 -2.12 17.80 -8.48
CA SER A 286 -2.52 18.22 -7.13
C SER A 286 -2.03 19.62 -6.74
N TYR A 287 -1.86 20.53 -7.72
CA TYR A 287 -1.41 21.92 -7.51
C TYR A 287 -2.51 22.97 -7.72
N GLY A 288 -3.78 22.55 -7.68
CA GLY A 288 -4.93 23.42 -7.94
C GLY A 288 -5.14 23.69 -9.43
N THR A 289 -6.21 24.41 -9.74
CA THR A 289 -6.67 24.66 -11.12
C THR A 289 -5.92 25.78 -11.83
N SER A 290 -5.08 26.53 -11.14
CA SER A 290 -4.30 27.64 -11.73
C SER A 290 -3.04 27.19 -12.46
N VAL A 291 -2.68 25.90 -12.42
CA VAL A 291 -1.46 25.34 -12.99
C VAL A 291 -1.84 24.36 -14.12
N GLY A 292 -1.09 24.36 -15.21
CA GLY A 292 -1.40 23.54 -16.39
C GLY A 292 -2.70 23.98 -17.09
N ASP A 293 -3.42 23.03 -17.66
CA ASP A 293 -4.75 23.23 -18.24
C ASP A 293 -5.81 22.91 -17.16
N ASN A 294 -6.22 23.91 -16.38
CA ASN A 294 -7.16 23.75 -15.27
C ASN A 294 -6.77 22.67 -14.25
N GLY A 295 -5.47 22.51 -14.00
CA GLY A 295 -4.92 21.49 -13.09
C GLY A 295 -4.57 20.16 -13.76
N TYR A 296 -4.71 20.06 -15.08
CA TYR A 296 -4.34 18.90 -15.88
C TYR A 296 -3.10 19.17 -16.73
N PHE A 297 -2.39 18.10 -17.05
CA PHE A 297 -1.23 18.10 -17.94
C PHE A 297 -1.33 16.99 -18.96
N TYR A 298 -0.63 17.16 -20.09
CA TYR A 298 -0.46 16.17 -21.15
C TYR A 298 0.96 15.63 -21.08
N VAL A 299 1.13 14.41 -20.55
CA VAL A 299 2.44 13.77 -20.38
C VAL A 299 2.70 12.84 -21.55
N SER A 300 3.81 13.04 -22.26
CA SER A 300 4.17 12.22 -23.43
C SER A 300 4.18 10.72 -23.10
N TYR A 301 3.77 9.86 -24.06
CA TYR A 301 3.97 8.42 -23.97
C TYR A 301 5.44 8.01 -23.89
N ASP A 302 6.35 8.88 -24.34
CA ASP A 302 7.79 8.69 -24.29
C ASP A 302 8.42 9.17 -22.98
N ASP A 303 7.63 9.69 -22.03
CA ASP A 303 8.13 10.05 -20.69
C ASP A 303 8.69 8.81 -20.01
N ILE A 304 9.95 8.89 -19.58
CA ILE A 304 10.68 7.72 -19.11
C ILE A 304 10.25 7.25 -17.70
N ASN A 305 9.41 8.00 -17.01
CA ASN A 305 9.00 7.69 -15.65
C ASN A 305 7.52 7.28 -15.54
N ILE A 306 6.64 7.77 -16.41
CA ILE A 306 5.18 7.64 -16.26
C ILE A 306 4.71 6.18 -16.18
N CYS A 307 5.42 5.25 -16.84
CA CYS A 307 5.13 3.82 -16.82
C CYS A 307 5.99 3.00 -15.85
N THR A 308 6.87 3.63 -15.07
CA THR A 308 7.76 2.89 -14.16
C THR A 308 7.07 2.42 -12.89
N ASN A 309 6.03 3.14 -12.44
CA ASN A 309 5.26 2.77 -11.26
C ASN A 309 3.82 3.29 -11.40
N ILE A 310 2.90 2.38 -11.67
CA ILE A 310 1.47 2.66 -11.79
C ILE A 310 0.71 1.76 -10.83
N VAL A 311 -0.28 2.36 -10.14
CA VAL A 311 -1.17 1.65 -9.21
C VAL A 311 -2.62 1.94 -9.59
N GLY A 312 -3.41 0.87 -9.65
CA GLY A 312 -4.85 0.93 -9.87
C GLY A 312 -5.60 0.12 -8.83
N PHE A 313 -6.88 0.40 -8.70
CA PHE A 313 -7.77 -0.21 -7.72
C PHE A 313 -9.01 -0.76 -8.42
N TYR A 314 -9.48 -1.96 -8.01
CA TYR A 314 -10.64 -2.60 -8.59
C TYR A 314 -11.72 -2.80 -7.55
N ASN A 315 -12.96 -2.75 -8.00
CA ASN A 315 -14.15 -3.10 -7.23
C ASN A 315 -14.18 -2.39 -5.87
N ALA A 316 -13.82 -1.11 -5.84
CA ALA A 316 -14.01 -0.31 -4.64
C ALA A 316 -15.51 -0.16 -4.36
N ASP A 317 -15.89 -0.36 -3.10
CA ASP A 317 -17.26 -0.22 -2.62
C ASP A 317 -17.32 0.31 -1.17
N LEU A 318 -18.49 0.28 -0.54
CA LEU A 318 -18.72 0.77 0.82
C LEU A 318 -19.06 -0.35 1.80
N ASP A 319 -18.96 -1.61 1.39
CA ASP A 319 -19.27 -2.79 2.21
C ASP A 319 -18.01 -3.34 2.90
N VAL A 320 -17.62 -2.67 3.97
CA VAL A 320 -16.42 -2.98 4.73
C VAL A 320 -16.71 -4.11 5.72
N SER A 321 -15.95 -5.22 5.65
CA SER A 321 -16.04 -6.34 6.60
C SER A 321 -15.72 -5.91 8.04
N ASP A 322 -16.21 -6.66 9.02
CA ASP A 322 -16.02 -6.34 10.44
C ASP A 322 -14.59 -6.57 10.93
N GLU A 323 -13.91 -7.60 10.40
CA GLU A 323 -12.54 -7.98 10.78
C GLU A 323 -11.68 -8.29 9.56
N VAL A 324 -10.38 -8.06 9.68
CA VAL A 324 -9.35 -8.49 8.72
C VAL A 324 -8.18 -9.16 9.41
N TYR A 325 -7.75 -10.31 8.90
CA TYR A 325 -6.64 -11.12 9.41
C TYR A 325 -5.49 -11.10 8.43
N TYR A 326 -4.30 -10.71 8.88
CA TYR A 326 -3.08 -10.63 8.07
C TYR A 326 -1.82 -10.68 8.95
N TYR A 327 -0.64 -10.83 8.31
CA TYR A 327 0.67 -10.75 8.95
C TYR A 327 1.65 -9.84 8.20
N ASP A 328 1.27 -9.34 7.05
CA ASP A 328 2.07 -8.43 6.21
C ASP A 328 1.61 -6.98 6.38
N ASP A 329 1.72 -6.45 7.60
CA ASP A 329 1.19 -5.13 8.02
C ASP A 329 1.49 -3.99 7.03
N LEU A 330 2.64 -4.00 6.38
CA LEU A 330 3.08 -2.94 5.45
C LEU A 330 2.94 -3.33 3.98
N GLY A 331 2.20 -4.41 3.69
CA GLY A 331 2.09 -4.96 2.35
C GLY A 331 3.37 -5.62 1.85
N THR A 332 3.41 -5.98 0.57
CA THR A 332 4.56 -6.65 -0.05
C THR A 332 5.66 -5.66 -0.41
N ASN A 333 6.92 -6.07 -0.31
CA ASN A 333 8.07 -5.24 -0.67
C ASN A 333 9.22 -6.02 -1.32
N VAL A 334 9.15 -7.34 -1.36
CA VAL A 334 10.08 -8.23 -2.05
C VAL A 334 9.31 -9.36 -2.70
N THR A 335 9.98 -10.13 -3.56
CA THR A 335 9.40 -11.35 -4.15
C THR A 335 10.21 -12.58 -3.79
N LEU A 336 9.51 -13.70 -3.65
CA LEU A 336 10.09 -15.04 -3.66
C LEU A 336 9.88 -15.65 -5.05
N THR A 337 10.92 -16.23 -5.60
CA THR A 337 10.83 -17.01 -6.84
C THR A 337 10.92 -18.49 -6.51
N SER A 338 9.90 -19.23 -6.88
CA SER A 338 9.86 -20.68 -6.81
C SER A 338 10.21 -21.26 -8.18
N LYS A 339 11.22 -22.11 -8.26
CA LYS A 339 11.62 -22.80 -9.49
C LYS A 339 10.83 -24.12 -9.66
N SER A 340 9.50 -24.03 -9.53
CA SER A 340 8.54 -25.12 -9.68
C SER A 340 7.38 -24.62 -10.55
N ASP A 341 6.70 -25.54 -11.22
CA ASP A 341 5.43 -25.29 -11.91
C ASP A 341 4.22 -25.26 -10.96
N THR A 342 4.44 -25.61 -9.70
CA THR A 342 3.43 -25.58 -8.63
C THR A 342 4.06 -25.04 -7.36
N SER A 343 3.35 -24.10 -6.70
CA SER A 343 3.76 -23.54 -5.41
C SER A 343 2.55 -23.22 -4.56
N TYR A 344 2.71 -23.41 -3.26
CA TYR A 344 1.69 -23.10 -2.26
C TYR A 344 2.24 -22.07 -1.30
N ILE A 345 1.41 -21.10 -0.94
CA ILE A 345 1.61 -20.23 0.22
C ILE A 345 0.46 -20.45 1.20
N ALA A 346 0.71 -20.26 2.48
CA ALA A 346 -0.31 -20.41 3.50
C ALA A 346 -0.06 -19.46 4.67
N ASN A 347 -1.15 -18.94 5.24
CA ASN A 347 -1.16 -18.32 6.56
C ASN A 347 -2.07 -19.09 7.50
N THR A 348 -1.63 -19.20 8.76
CA THR A 348 -2.42 -19.78 9.85
C THR A 348 -2.83 -18.68 10.80
N PHE A 349 -4.12 -18.52 11.01
CA PHE A 349 -4.71 -17.46 11.82
C PHE A 349 -5.28 -17.97 13.13
N THR A 350 -5.33 -17.09 14.12
CA THR A 350 -6.09 -17.27 15.35
C THR A 350 -7.19 -16.21 15.37
N LYS A 351 -8.44 -16.63 15.59
CA LYS A 351 -9.60 -15.75 15.65
C LYS A 351 -9.44 -14.73 16.77
N LYS A 352 -9.79 -13.47 16.51
CA LYS A 352 -9.56 -12.35 17.43
C LYS A 352 -10.59 -12.26 18.55
N ASN A 353 -11.78 -12.81 18.34
CA ASN A 353 -12.91 -12.71 19.25
C ASN A 353 -13.69 -14.04 19.31
N SER A 354 -14.71 -14.13 20.14
CA SER A 354 -15.55 -15.33 20.30
C SER A 354 -16.80 -15.36 19.41
N SER A 355 -17.03 -14.31 18.60
CA SER A 355 -18.20 -14.20 17.72
C SER A 355 -18.17 -15.26 16.63
N THR A 356 -19.32 -15.59 16.05
CA THR A 356 -19.39 -16.35 14.80
C THR A 356 -19.02 -15.44 13.65
N GLU A 357 -17.96 -15.79 12.93
CA GLU A 357 -17.46 -15.00 11.80
C GLU A 357 -17.53 -15.81 10.52
N LYS A 358 -18.05 -15.20 9.47
CA LYS A 358 -18.10 -15.76 8.10
C LYS A 358 -17.03 -15.07 7.25
N ILE A 359 -16.32 -15.83 6.44
CA ILE A 359 -15.38 -15.27 5.45
C ILE A 359 -16.17 -14.59 4.33
N ASP A 360 -15.94 -13.29 4.14
CA ASP A 360 -16.50 -12.51 3.04
C ASP A 360 -15.63 -12.65 1.80
N LYS A 361 -14.33 -12.42 1.96
CA LYS A 361 -13.33 -12.55 0.90
C LYS A 361 -11.95 -12.92 1.43
N ILE A 362 -11.10 -13.38 0.52
CA ILE A 362 -9.69 -13.66 0.76
C ILE A 362 -8.88 -12.89 -0.29
N THR A 363 -7.92 -12.09 0.15
CA THR A 363 -6.99 -11.38 -0.74
C THR A 363 -5.61 -11.99 -0.63
N PHE A 364 -4.94 -12.17 -1.76
CA PHE A 364 -3.56 -12.67 -1.81
C PHE A 364 -2.74 -11.92 -2.84
N ALA A 365 -1.42 -11.87 -2.64
CA ALA A 365 -0.50 -11.23 -3.58
C ALA A 365 -0.07 -12.19 -4.69
N THR A 366 0.02 -11.67 -5.92
CA THR A 366 0.51 -12.38 -7.10
C THR A 366 1.48 -11.51 -7.89
N GLY A 367 2.56 -12.13 -8.41
CA GLY A 367 3.60 -11.43 -9.15
C GLY A 367 3.38 -11.38 -10.66
N LYS A 368 2.40 -12.13 -11.19
CA LYS A 368 2.19 -12.25 -12.64
C LYS A 368 0.73 -12.57 -12.94
N GLU A 369 0.23 -12.11 -14.09
CA GLU A 369 -1.04 -12.56 -14.66
C GLU A 369 -0.93 -13.95 -15.30
N GLY A 370 -2.07 -14.57 -15.58
CA GLY A 370 -2.15 -15.85 -16.31
C GLY A 370 -1.75 -17.08 -15.49
N ILE A 371 -1.54 -16.94 -14.18
CA ILE A 371 -1.21 -18.03 -13.27
C ILE A 371 -2.52 -18.63 -12.73
N ASN A 372 -2.70 -19.94 -12.86
CA ASN A 372 -3.84 -20.60 -12.24
C ASN A 372 -3.66 -20.62 -10.72
N TYR A 373 -4.73 -20.33 -9.99
CA TYR A 373 -4.74 -20.43 -8.54
C TYR A 373 -5.90 -21.30 -8.05
N THR A 374 -5.69 -21.90 -6.87
CA THR A 374 -6.74 -22.55 -6.08
C THR A 374 -6.58 -22.15 -4.64
N VAL A 375 -7.64 -21.67 -4.01
CA VAL A 375 -7.69 -21.28 -2.61
C VAL A 375 -8.35 -22.36 -1.80
N TYR A 376 -7.72 -22.73 -0.68
CA TYR A 376 -8.22 -23.74 0.23
C TYR A 376 -8.37 -23.17 1.64
N TYR A 377 -9.30 -23.73 2.37
CA TYR A 377 -9.52 -23.49 3.80
C TYR A 377 -9.26 -24.77 4.60
N ALA A 378 -8.60 -24.62 5.76
CA ALA A 378 -8.44 -25.68 6.74
C ALA A 378 -8.93 -25.18 8.11
N SER A 379 -9.86 -25.91 8.73
CA SER A 379 -10.43 -25.58 10.04
C SER A 379 -9.45 -25.82 11.23
N ASN A 380 -8.15 -25.83 10.95
CA ASN A 380 -7.08 -26.04 11.92
C ASN A 380 -5.75 -25.46 11.41
N ALA A 381 -4.79 -25.32 12.31
CA ALA A 381 -3.46 -24.78 12.01
C ALA A 381 -2.46 -25.82 11.43
N SER A 382 -2.90 -27.04 11.12
CA SER A 382 -1.98 -28.12 10.76
C SER A 382 -1.62 -28.19 9.27
N LEU A 383 -2.22 -27.36 8.42
CA LEU A 383 -2.08 -27.34 6.97
C LEU A 383 -2.35 -28.71 6.32
N LYS A 384 -3.30 -29.46 6.94
CA LYS A 384 -3.75 -30.79 6.50
C LYS A 384 -5.27 -30.79 6.43
N ASN A 385 -5.82 -31.69 5.60
CA ASN A 385 -7.27 -31.84 5.45
C ASN A 385 -7.98 -30.53 5.08
N TYR A 386 -7.41 -29.80 4.14
CA TYR A 386 -7.97 -28.57 3.63
C TYR A 386 -8.92 -28.84 2.48
N GLU A 387 -9.96 -28.02 2.35
CA GLU A 387 -10.94 -28.05 1.29
C GLU A 387 -10.82 -26.87 0.35
N GLU A 388 -11.09 -27.09 -0.93
CA GLU A 388 -11.13 -26.02 -1.92
C GLU A 388 -12.35 -25.14 -1.71
N ILE A 389 -12.11 -23.81 -1.75
CA ILE A 389 -13.14 -22.79 -1.55
C ILE A 389 -13.22 -21.78 -2.70
N ALA A 390 -12.17 -21.65 -3.52
CA ALA A 390 -12.15 -20.83 -4.72
C ALA A 390 -11.08 -21.30 -5.69
N ARG A 391 -11.22 -20.98 -6.98
CA ARG A 391 -10.20 -21.16 -8.02
C ARG A 391 -10.36 -20.16 -9.14
N GLY A 392 -9.31 -19.92 -9.90
CA GLY A 392 -9.32 -19.04 -11.06
C GLY A 392 -7.96 -18.90 -11.70
N THR A 393 -7.78 -17.84 -12.46
CA THR A 393 -6.53 -17.43 -13.08
C THR A 393 -6.26 -15.98 -12.73
N THR A 394 -5.02 -15.65 -12.41
CA THR A 394 -4.65 -14.27 -12.05
C THR A 394 -4.82 -13.35 -13.26
N SER A 395 -5.50 -12.22 -13.05
CA SER A 395 -5.79 -11.23 -14.09
C SER A 395 -4.75 -10.12 -14.17
N HIS A 396 -3.91 -9.98 -13.14
CA HIS A 396 -2.87 -8.93 -13.05
C HIS A 396 -1.84 -9.27 -11.99
N ALA A 397 -0.73 -8.54 -11.95
CA ALA A 397 0.17 -8.52 -10.81
C ALA A 397 -0.34 -7.54 -9.75
N GLY A 398 -0.14 -7.87 -8.47
CA GLY A 398 -0.60 -7.06 -7.33
C GLY A 398 -1.35 -7.88 -6.29
N PHE A 399 -2.50 -7.39 -5.84
CA PHE A 399 -3.37 -8.09 -4.90
C PHE A 399 -4.68 -8.47 -5.58
N MET A 400 -5.08 -9.71 -5.41
CA MET A 400 -6.33 -10.26 -5.92
C MET A 400 -7.20 -10.81 -4.82
N SER A 401 -8.50 -10.55 -4.91
CA SER A 401 -9.50 -11.03 -3.97
C SER A 401 -10.38 -12.11 -4.60
N VAL A 402 -10.81 -13.03 -3.75
CA VAL A 402 -11.75 -14.08 -4.13
C VAL A 402 -12.81 -14.26 -3.05
N VAL A 403 -14.04 -14.46 -3.47
CA VAL A 403 -15.14 -14.84 -2.58
C VAL A 403 -15.21 -16.35 -2.52
N PRO A 404 -15.31 -16.97 -1.33
CA PRO A 404 -15.52 -18.41 -1.21
C PRO A 404 -16.78 -18.88 -1.96
N SER A 405 -16.70 -20.03 -2.61
CA SER A 405 -17.83 -20.62 -3.37
C SER A 405 -18.99 -21.13 -2.49
N LYS A 406 -18.79 -21.10 -1.17
CA LYS A 406 -19.78 -21.45 -0.14
C LYS A 406 -19.48 -20.68 1.15
N ASP A 407 -20.44 -20.56 2.04
CA ASP A 407 -20.23 -19.96 3.35
C ASP A 407 -19.21 -20.75 4.16
N ILE A 408 -18.18 -20.04 4.64
CA ILE A 408 -17.13 -20.58 5.49
C ILE A 408 -17.13 -19.81 6.81
N TYR A 409 -17.38 -20.52 7.90
CA TYR A 409 -17.30 -19.98 9.26
C TYR A 409 -15.95 -20.33 9.86
N VAL A 410 -15.22 -19.29 10.31
CA VAL A 410 -13.87 -19.49 10.84
C VAL A 410 -13.91 -20.14 12.21
N THR A 411 -12.97 -21.07 12.43
CA THR A 411 -12.73 -21.70 13.73
C THR A 411 -11.71 -20.90 14.53
N ASP A 412 -11.49 -21.25 15.81
CA ASP A 412 -10.54 -20.54 16.68
C ASP A 412 -9.12 -20.47 16.10
N LYS A 413 -8.70 -21.53 15.41
CA LYS A 413 -7.46 -21.56 14.61
C LYS A 413 -7.73 -22.18 13.26
N TYR A 414 -7.41 -21.47 12.20
CA TYR A 414 -7.64 -21.91 10.83
C TYR A 414 -6.48 -21.52 9.92
N SER A 415 -6.44 -22.09 8.74
CA SER A 415 -5.44 -21.76 7.74
C SER A 415 -6.10 -21.48 6.40
N VAL A 416 -5.56 -20.52 5.69
CA VAL A 416 -5.86 -20.26 4.28
C VAL A 416 -4.62 -20.56 3.46
N ILE A 417 -4.81 -21.32 2.38
CA ILE A 417 -3.74 -21.81 1.51
C ILE A 417 -4.08 -21.37 0.09
N VAL A 418 -3.11 -20.77 -0.59
CA VAL A 418 -3.21 -20.44 -2.02
C VAL A 418 -2.20 -21.28 -2.78
N LYS A 419 -2.68 -22.09 -3.70
CA LYS A 419 -1.90 -22.85 -4.67
C LYS A 419 -1.80 -22.06 -5.95
N PHE A 420 -0.60 -21.93 -6.51
CA PHE A 420 -0.33 -21.38 -7.83
C PHE A 420 0.18 -22.47 -8.75
N GLU A 421 -0.27 -22.47 -10.00
CA GLU A 421 0.14 -23.42 -11.04
C GLU A 421 0.37 -22.70 -12.36
N THR A 422 1.52 -22.96 -12.98
CA THR A 422 1.83 -22.49 -14.32
C THR A 422 1.56 -23.60 -15.35
N ASN A 423 1.33 -23.24 -16.61
CA ASN A 423 1.15 -24.18 -17.71
C ASN A 423 2.50 -24.70 -18.23
N GLY A 424 3.35 -25.23 -17.34
CA GLY A 424 4.65 -25.83 -17.69
C GLY A 424 5.85 -24.89 -17.53
N GLU A 425 5.68 -23.62 -17.24
CA GLU A 425 6.77 -22.74 -16.81
C GLU A 425 7.21 -23.14 -15.39
N LYS A 426 8.51 -23.36 -15.21
CA LYS A 426 9.08 -23.71 -13.89
C LYS A 426 9.53 -22.48 -13.14
N GLU A 427 8.65 -21.48 -13.06
CA GLU A 427 8.92 -20.27 -12.31
C GLU A 427 7.61 -19.62 -11.84
N ILE A 428 7.46 -19.46 -10.53
CA ILE A 428 6.34 -18.75 -9.91
C ILE A 428 6.92 -17.65 -9.03
N VAL A 429 6.55 -16.39 -9.33
CA VAL A 429 6.95 -15.21 -8.57
C VAL A 429 5.84 -14.87 -7.58
N ILE A 430 6.18 -14.80 -6.29
CA ILE A 430 5.24 -14.57 -5.19
C ILE A 430 5.69 -13.35 -4.40
N PRO A 431 4.94 -12.24 -4.42
CA PRO A 431 5.21 -11.09 -3.57
C PRO A 431 5.00 -11.42 -2.10
N VAL A 432 5.92 -10.97 -1.25
CA VAL A 432 5.90 -11.20 0.21
C VAL A 432 6.37 -9.96 0.96
N ALA A 433 6.13 -9.93 2.27
CA ALA A 433 6.60 -8.86 3.15
C ALA A 433 7.91 -9.25 3.83
N MET A 434 8.86 -8.31 3.87
CA MET A 434 10.15 -8.47 4.56
C MET A 434 10.50 -7.21 5.35
N LYS A 435 11.10 -7.40 6.52
CA LYS A 435 11.62 -6.28 7.32
C LYS A 435 12.72 -5.54 6.58
N GLY A 436 12.63 -4.21 6.53
CA GLY A 436 13.67 -3.38 5.92
C GLY A 436 15.00 -3.47 6.68
N ALA A 437 16.07 -3.79 5.95
CA ALA A 437 17.39 -4.01 6.53
C ALA A 437 18.08 -2.72 7.01
N SER A 438 17.85 -1.59 6.33
CA SER A 438 18.50 -0.31 6.68
C SER A 438 17.64 0.48 7.69
N ALA A 439 18.30 1.31 8.50
CA ALA A 439 17.62 2.21 9.43
C ALA A 439 16.72 3.24 8.73
N SER A 440 16.99 3.55 7.45
CA SER A 440 16.21 4.47 6.63
C SER A 440 15.13 3.78 5.78
N SER A 441 15.03 2.45 5.83
CA SER A 441 14.00 1.72 5.09
C SER A 441 12.61 2.08 5.61
N PRO A 442 11.63 2.39 4.75
CA PRO A 442 10.24 2.55 5.16
C PRO A 442 9.66 1.31 5.87
N TYR A 443 10.14 0.13 5.50
CA TYR A 443 9.71 -1.16 6.08
C TYR A 443 10.50 -1.56 7.34
N ARG A 444 11.24 -0.64 7.96
CA ARG A 444 12.07 -0.91 9.16
C ARG A 444 11.25 -1.37 10.36
N ASN A 445 10.04 -0.87 10.49
CA ASN A 445 9.14 -1.16 11.59
C ASN A 445 8.39 -2.49 11.43
N PHE A 446 8.43 -3.09 10.25
CA PHE A 446 7.77 -4.38 9.99
C PHE A 446 8.45 -5.50 10.81
N GLU A 447 7.64 -6.33 11.45
CA GLU A 447 8.11 -7.48 12.22
C GLU A 447 7.60 -8.78 11.63
N VAL A 448 8.49 -9.77 11.56
CA VAL A 448 8.17 -11.09 11.00
C VAL A 448 7.82 -12.04 12.13
N THR A 449 6.67 -12.70 12.03
CA THR A 449 6.18 -13.71 12.97
C THR A 449 6.48 -15.10 12.42
N SER A 450 7.21 -15.91 13.18
CA SER A 450 7.45 -17.33 12.85
C SER A 450 6.24 -18.19 13.21
N GLY A 451 6.05 -19.31 12.50
CA GLY A 451 4.99 -20.28 12.77
C GLY A 451 3.61 -19.90 12.24
N VAL A 452 3.53 -18.88 11.40
CA VAL A 452 2.25 -18.39 10.85
C VAL A 452 2.20 -18.35 9.32
N SER A 453 3.35 -18.21 8.64
CA SER A 453 3.44 -18.18 7.17
C SER A 453 4.28 -19.32 6.65
N PHE A 454 3.77 -20.02 5.65
CA PHE A 454 4.36 -21.25 5.14
C PHE A 454 4.38 -21.28 3.62
N MET A 455 5.35 -22.01 3.05
CA MET A 455 5.40 -22.35 1.63
C MET A 455 5.64 -23.84 1.41
N SER A 456 5.15 -24.34 0.27
CA SER A 456 5.33 -25.73 -0.17
C SER A 456 5.31 -25.80 -1.69
N THR A 457 5.92 -26.85 -2.28
CA THR A 457 5.79 -27.18 -3.71
C THR A 457 4.95 -28.44 -3.94
N ASP A 458 4.66 -29.21 -2.89
CA ASP A 458 3.90 -30.45 -2.94
C ASP A 458 2.58 -30.44 -2.15
N GLY A 459 2.31 -29.32 -1.41
CA GLY A 459 1.15 -29.19 -0.52
C GLY A 459 1.17 -30.08 0.71
N LYS A 460 2.29 -30.77 0.98
CA LYS A 460 2.44 -31.76 2.08
C LYS A 460 3.58 -31.40 3.03
N SER A 461 4.70 -30.98 2.46
CA SER A 461 5.92 -30.59 3.18
C SER A 461 5.97 -29.06 3.23
N TRP A 462 5.87 -28.49 4.42
CA TRP A 462 5.73 -27.04 4.60
C TRP A 462 6.99 -26.44 5.22
N LEU A 463 7.49 -25.37 4.60
CA LEU A 463 8.58 -24.53 5.09
C LEU A 463 7.97 -23.33 5.83
N ASP A 464 8.30 -23.13 7.09
CA ASP A 464 8.03 -21.87 7.79
C ASP A 464 8.93 -20.77 7.22
N VAL A 465 8.35 -19.90 6.38
CA VAL A 465 9.11 -18.83 5.72
C VAL A 465 9.40 -17.67 6.66
N GLY A 466 8.60 -17.49 7.71
CA GLY A 466 8.87 -16.53 8.79
C GLY A 466 10.14 -16.90 9.57
N ASP A 467 10.31 -18.17 9.90
CA ASP A 467 11.52 -18.66 10.58
C ASP A 467 12.73 -18.71 9.64
N LYS A 468 12.59 -19.29 8.46
CA LYS A 468 13.72 -19.63 7.59
C LYS A 468 14.18 -18.50 6.68
N LEU A 469 13.24 -17.72 6.13
CA LEU A 469 13.53 -16.67 5.13
C LEU A 469 13.30 -15.25 5.68
N LYS A 470 12.72 -15.14 6.88
CA LYS A 470 12.37 -13.85 7.50
C LYS A 470 11.43 -13.02 6.63
N VAL A 471 10.43 -13.69 6.03
CA VAL A 471 9.37 -13.07 5.23
C VAL A 471 8.00 -13.52 5.70
N GLN A 472 6.98 -12.76 5.34
CA GLN A 472 5.58 -13.07 5.61
C GLN A 472 4.83 -13.26 4.30
N ALA A 473 4.05 -14.34 4.18
CA ALA A 473 3.15 -14.52 3.04
C ALA A 473 2.03 -13.48 3.09
N SER A 474 1.72 -12.91 1.93
CA SER A 474 0.68 -11.90 1.80
C SER A 474 -0.65 -12.55 1.47
N ILE A 475 -1.37 -12.95 2.52
CA ILE A 475 -2.73 -13.49 2.49
C ILE A 475 -3.53 -12.76 3.56
N ARG A 476 -4.68 -12.21 3.18
CA ARG A 476 -5.66 -11.56 4.06
C ARG A 476 -6.97 -12.32 4.03
N VAL A 477 -7.64 -12.38 5.18
CA VAL A 477 -8.97 -12.96 5.32
C VAL A 477 -9.88 -11.89 5.93
N TYR A 478 -10.95 -11.56 5.25
CA TYR A 478 -11.95 -10.59 5.69
C TYR A 478 -13.18 -11.34 6.15
N THR A 479 -13.75 -10.93 7.28
CA THR A 479 -14.88 -11.63 7.87
C THR A 479 -15.93 -10.66 8.39
N SER A 480 -17.20 -11.06 8.24
CA SER A 480 -18.33 -10.41 8.88
C SER A 480 -18.80 -11.21 10.10
N ILE A 481 -19.13 -10.49 11.17
CA ILE A 481 -19.69 -11.07 12.39
C ILE A 481 -21.18 -11.30 12.19
N GLU A 482 -21.61 -12.55 12.33
CA GLU A 482 -23.04 -12.86 12.32
C GLU A 482 -23.72 -12.21 13.52
N LYS A 483 -24.65 -11.32 13.22
CA LYS A 483 -25.57 -10.77 14.22
C LYS A 483 -26.54 -11.87 14.61
N SER A 484 -26.53 -12.29 15.89
CA SER A 484 -27.60 -13.13 16.43
C SER A 484 -28.94 -12.46 16.08
N GLU A 485 -29.77 -13.10 15.28
CA GLU A 485 -31.16 -12.68 15.12
C GLU A 485 -31.79 -12.76 16.52
N THR A 486 -31.89 -11.62 17.19
CA THR A 486 -32.81 -11.50 18.30
C THR A 486 -34.18 -11.68 17.68
N THR A 487 -34.77 -12.88 17.89
CA THR A 487 -36.18 -13.09 17.64
C THR A 487 -36.93 -11.90 18.22
N PRO A 488 -37.79 -11.19 17.45
CA PRO A 488 -38.58 -10.13 18.04
C PRO A 488 -39.34 -10.75 19.21
N GLU A 489 -39.14 -10.22 20.40
CA GLU A 489 -40.00 -10.54 21.54
C GLU A 489 -41.43 -10.26 21.05
N VAL A 490 -42.22 -11.31 20.89
CA VAL A 490 -43.64 -11.21 20.64
C VAL A 490 -44.21 -10.63 21.93
N ASP A 491 -44.41 -9.31 21.93
CA ASP A 491 -45.12 -8.61 22.98
C ASP A 491 -46.57 -9.08 22.94
N ASP A 492 -46.85 -10.13 23.73
CA ASP A 492 -48.21 -10.63 24.01
C ASP A 492 -48.88 -9.69 24.99
N THR A 493 -49.31 -8.51 24.50
CA THR A 493 -50.24 -7.66 25.18
C THR A 493 -51.59 -7.65 24.47
N SER A 494 -52.30 -8.79 24.51
CA SER A 494 -53.73 -8.84 24.40
C SER A 494 -54.35 -8.51 25.76
N LYS A 495 -54.54 -7.24 26.11
CA LYS A 495 -55.61 -6.77 26.98
C LYS A 495 -56.11 -5.41 26.50
N VAL A 496 -57.24 -5.51 25.84
CA VAL A 496 -58.20 -4.45 25.57
C VAL A 496 -58.62 -3.77 26.89
N ASN A 497 -58.57 -2.46 26.96
CA ASN A 497 -59.63 -1.67 27.61
C ASN A 497 -59.70 -0.26 27.02
N ASN A 498 -60.93 0.03 26.59
CA ASN A 498 -61.43 1.29 26.09
C ASN A 498 -61.37 2.40 27.14
N ASP A 499 -61.23 3.55 26.64
CA ASP A 499 -61.95 4.82 26.87
C ASP A 499 -61.06 6.04 27.18
N ALA A 500 -61.42 7.03 26.43
CA ALA A 500 -61.43 8.47 26.70
C ALA A 500 -60.48 9.36 25.87
N THR A 501 -61.07 9.79 24.79
CA THR A 501 -61.10 11.15 24.18
C THR A 501 -60.34 12.30 24.84
N VAL A 502 -59.62 13.06 23.94
CA VAL A 502 -59.56 14.54 23.79
C VAL A 502 -58.65 15.29 24.76
N ASN A 503 -57.63 16.01 24.32
CA ASN A 503 -57.66 17.34 23.69
C ASN A 503 -56.26 17.88 23.43
N LEU A 504 -56.11 18.49 22.28
CA LEU A 504 -55.07 19.44 21.92
C LEU A 504 -55.14 20.72 22.75
N THR A 505 -53.99 21.17 23.26
CA THR A 505 -53.62 22.58 23.26
C THR A 505 -52.16 22.75 23.69
N ASN A 506 -51.38 23.39 22.85
CA ASN A 506 -50.21 24.21 23.19
C ASN A 506 -50.70 25.50 23.85
N PRO A 507 -50.01 26.31 24.68
CA PRO A 507 -48.67 26.82 24.42
C PRO A 507 -47.79 27.17 25.65
N ASN A 508 -46.49 27.45 25.30
CA ASN A 508 -45.58 28.44 25.91
C ASN A 508 -45.39 28.55 27.43
N ASN A 509 -44.16 28.59 27.76
CA ASN A 509 -43.43 29.57 28.57
C ASN A 509 -42.50 28.97 29.62
N ASP A 510 -41.24 29.26 29.39
CA ASP A 510 -40.30 29.96 30.27
C ASP A 510 -39.85 29.35 31.61
N ILE A 511 -38.54 29.43 31.76
CA ILE A 511 -37.79 30.03 32.87
C ILE A 511 -36.95 29.09 33.74
N GLU A 512 -35.68 29.53 33.78
CA GLU A 512 -34.67 29.47 34.87
C GLU A 512 -34.07 28.09 35.19
N GLY A 513 -32.78 27.88 35.08
CA GLY A 513 -31.71 28.69 35.68
C GLY A 513 -31.28 28.04 36.98
N VAL A 514 -30.23 27.16 36.92
CA VAL A 514 -29.41 26.90 38.11
C VAL A 514 -27.96 26.93 37.72
N VAL A 515 -27.30 27.97 38.17
CA VAL A 515 -25.87 28.16 38.30
C VAL A 515 -25.40 27.50 39.60
N LEU A 516 -24.30 26.74 39.53
CA LEU A 516 -23.33 26.51 40.60
C LEU A 516 -22.19 25.78 39.92
N GLY A 517 -21.02 26.25 39.73
CA GLY A 517 -20.10 27.01 40.53
C GLY A 517 -19.41 26.11 41.53
N ASP A 518 -18.21 25.61 41.15
CA ASP A 518 -17.13 25.52 42.08
C ASP A 518 -15.78 25.38 41.32
N THR A 519 -15.03 26.45 41.43
CA THR A 519 -13.63 26.57 41.13
C THR A 519 -12.81 25.79 42.15
N VAL A 520 -11.97 24.86 41.67
CA VAL A 520 -10.86 24.35 42.47
C VAL A 520 -9.56 24.73 41.79
N THR A 521 -8.84 25.62 42.38
CA THR A 521 -7.45 26.00 42.09
C THR A 521 -6.53 24.85 42.46
N PRO A 522 -5.53 24.50 41.62
CA PRO A 522 -4.46 23.60 42.03
C PRO A 522 -3.39 24.39 42.78
N THR A 523 -3.10 23.96 43.98
CA THR A 523 -1.91 24.35 44.73
C THR A 523 -0.65 23.76 44.11
N ASP A 524 0.27 24.64 43.86
CA ASP A 524 1.67 24.41 43.50
C ASP A 524 2.35 23.61 44.62
N THR A 525 2.93 22.44 44.29
CA THR A 525 4.03 21.84 45.05
C THR A 525 5.12 21.45 44.09
N GLY A 526 6.10 22.34 44.00
CA GLY A 526 7.36 22.09 43.33
C GLY A 526 8.07 20.88 43.92
N VAL A 527 8.50 20.00 43.06
CA VAL A 527 9.61 19.07 43.33
C VAL A 527 10.54 19.14 42.13
N ASP A 528 11.66 19.77 42.33
CA ASP A 528 12.83 19.70 41.46
C ASP A 528 13.30 18.26 41.37
N VAL A 529 13.36 17.72 40.15
CA VAL A 529 14.07 16.48 39.87
C VAL A 529 15.18 16.78 38.88
N GLU A 530 16.39 16.76 39.41
CA GLU A 530 17.65 16.88 38.69
C GLU A 530 17.74 15.86 37.54
N ASN A 531 18.29 16.32 36.43
CA ASN A 531 18.63 15.59 35.24
C ASN A 531 19.98 14.84 35.48
N PRO A 532 20.03 13.49 35.40
CA PRO A 532 21.30 12.80 35.41
C PRO A 532 21.82 12.68 33.97
N GLN A 533 22.81 13.51 33.66
CA GLN A 533 23.79 13.16 32.63
C GLN A 533 24.64 11.99 33.15
N THR A 534 24.58 10.84 32.53
CA THR A 534 25.72 9.93 32.42
C THR A 534 25.53 8.99 31.25
N GLY A 535 26.41 9.10 30.25
CA GLY A 535 26.55 8.17 29.16
C GLY A 535 27.07 6.82 29.68
N MET A 536 26.27 5.77 29.45
CA MET A 536 26.79 4.41 29.45
C MET A 536 26.99 3.96 28.02
N ILE A 537 28.25 3.92 27.57
CA ILE A 537 28.64 3.18 26.38
C ILE A 537 28.51 1.70 26.72
N SER A 538 27.53 1.00 26.12
CA SER A 538 27.36 -0.42 26.35
C SER A 538 28.58 -1.21 25.86
N GLY A 539 29.01 -2.24 26.61
CA GLY A 539 30.18 -3.05 26.32
C GLY A 539 30.21 -3.68 24.92
N VAL A 540 29.07 -3.76 24.24
CA VAL A 540 28.93 -4.25 22.85
C VAL A 540 29.61 -3.31 21.84
N SER A 541 29.55 -2.00 22.06
CA SER A 541 30.21 -1.02 21.18
C SER A 541 31.74 -1.11 21.25
N ILE A 542 32.28 -1.47 22.42
CA ILE A 542 33.75 -1.61 22.61
C ILE A 542 34.26 -2.89 21.93
N ILE A 543 33.50 -3.98 21.99
CA ILE A 543 33.87 -5.25 21.33
C ILE A 543 33.85 -5.10 19.79
N LEU A 544 32.86 -4.42 19.23
CA LEU A 544 32.81 -4.13 17.78
C LEU A 544 33.96 -3.22 17.32
N ALA A 545 34.36 -2.23 18.14
CA ALA A 545 35.50 -1.35 17.85
C ALA A 545 36.84 -2.11 17.88
N LEU A 546 37.01 -3.02 18.83
CA LEU A 546 38.20 -3.87 18.93
C LEU A 546 38.32 -4.88 17.79
N LEU A 547 37.19 -5.47 17.34
CA LEU A 547 37.16 -6.35 16.17
C LEU A 547 37.50 -5.60 14.87
N LEU A 548 37.04 -4.36 14.70
CA LEU A 548 37.38 -3.51 13.56
C LEU A 548 38.86 -3.12 13.54
N ILE A 549 39.43 -2.80 14.69
CA ILE A 549 40.87 -2.49 14.82
C ILE A 549 41.70 -3.73 14.54
N GLY A 550 41.30 -4.90 15.04
CA GLY A 550 41.93 -6.20 14.75
C GLY A 550 41.93 -6.53 13.27
N ALA A 551 40.82 -6.33 12.56
CA ALA A 551 40.71 -6.54 11.12
C ALA A 551 41.63 -5.57 10.32
N ILE A 552 41.69 -4.30 10.71
CA ILE A 552 42.58 -3.30 10.07
C ILE A 552 44.06 -3.66 10.26
N ILE A 553 44.43 -4.14 11.43
CA ILE A 553 45.82 -4.56 11.72
C ILE A 553 46.18 -5.83 10.93
N TYR A 554 45.25 -6.81 10.85
CA TYR A 554 45.41 -8.03 10.06
C TYR A 554 45.62 -7.73 8.57
N PHE A 555 44.78 -6.88 7.97
CA PHE A 555 44.92 -6.50 6.56
C PHE A 555 46.17 -5.66 6.27
N LYS A 556 46.57 -4.77 7.17
CA LYS A 556 47.85 -4.05 7.04
C LYS A 556 49.06 -4.99 7.08
N LYS A 557 48.99 -6.07 7.90
CA LYS A 557 50.08 -7.05 7.99
C LYS A 557 50.14 -7.95 6.75
N LYS A 558 48.96 -8.31 6.19
CA LYS A 558 48.88 -9.12 4.97
C LYS A 558 49.35 -8.37 3.73
N ASN A 559 49.10 -7.07 3.61
CA ASN A 559 49.56 -6.23 2.51
C ASN A 559 51.07 -5.90 2.57
N LYS A 560 51.75 -6.14 3.71
CA LYS A 560 53.21 -6.05 3.78
C LYS A 560 53.94 -7.30 3.33
N ILE A 561 53.27 -8.43 3.21
CA ILE A 561 53.86 -9.74 2.78
C ILE A 561 53.85 -9.89 1.24
N PHE A 562 53.11 -9.04 0.53
CA PHE A 562 53.05 -9.04 -0.95
C PHE A 562 53.86 -7.90 -1.61
N LYS A 563 54.85 -7.33 -0.89
CA LYS A 563 55.85 -6.42 -1.41
C LYS A 563 57.25 -6.94 -1.01
N ILE A 564 57.63 -8.04 -1.60
CA ILE A 564 59.01 -8.47 -1.83
C ILE A 564 59.04 -9.14 -3.20
#